data_71222f4a56a4d5c9b14f2f9b8567f854
#
_entry.id   71222f4a56a4d5c9b14f2f9b8567f854
#
_cell.length_a   1.000
_cell.length_b   1.000
_cell.length_c   1.000
_cell.angle_alpha   90.00
_cell.angle_beta   90.00
_cell.angle_gamma   90.00
#
_symmetry.space_group_name_H-M   'P 1'
#
loop_
_entity.id
_entity.type
_entity.pdbx_description
1 polymer ?
#
loop_
_entity_poly.entity_id
_entity_poly.type
_entity_poly.pdbx_seq_one_letter_code
_entity_poly.pdbx_strand_id
1 'polypeptide(L)'
;MVKSKEMIAGELADIEEARLRGELDKEEAKNLSEQIVLPPPAQSEELTKDVPLVIDFNYHGLSDEDRVFQAAKDMERIYSDDEPPRMPSIMPRFVKAYLWNTPDYYKPGYSQAGFPAAAVLMDDVSFKHPNNLFVPAKLNAQIVGPSGVGKNGLPYIFNAMLMELMAESFSNMEREVKVKEHNNLLASTAKRMAQPDNLVQRIVFPNTTTPALANQMKQNKGLPCFMEAKEIEDLYCFKNGAGGISPLVLMREADDPDGRLRQRRVGEKSVTVDVPLFLNYCVSTTPDGANDFFKRDMVKGALNRQEVAFIPDQPIGEEEGKYKPYDDSYTKRLKPFIDNLRKAREHADEKGYIVCKRAITLHKELKEECAAYVHQTFDRTWDNLTHRGLTHAFLKACVLYVANGCKWEPAIDSFIRWGFHYCLWSKLHVFGDKIREAENKVKYSKPGKPNLLLLIKGNVFTLDEAMYMRKNQGMNDSIKATKNMLSVWVSRNWIKRLPDNRFEKIEYKL
;
A
#
# COMPACT_ATOMS: atom_id res chain seq x y z
N MET A 1 -26.71 12.38 7.13
CA MET A 1 -27.37 13.02 5.95
C MET A 1 -28.29 11.99 5.30
N VAL A 2 -29.59 12.28 5.20
CA VAL A 2 -30.54 11.35 4.56
C VAL A 2 -30.27 11.42 3.05
N LYS A 3 -29.92 10.29 2.42
CA LYS A 3 -29.76 10.22 0.96
C LYS A 3 -31.03 10.73 0.28
N SER A 4 -30.91 11.54 -0.77
CA SER A 4 -32.07 11.98 -1.54
C SER A 4 -32.77 10.79 -2.20
N LYS A 5 -34.07 10.88 -2.41
CA LYS A 5 -34.83 9.81 -3.09
C LYS A 5 -34.25 9.49 -4.48
N GLU A 6 -33.68 10.47 -5.16
CA GLU A 6 -33.05 10.31 -6.49
C GLU A 6 -31.72 9.52 -6.40
N MET A 7 -30.90 9.75 -5.34
CA MET A 7 -29.70 8.96 -5.11
C MET A 7 -30.01 7.52 -4.81
N ILE A 8 -31.03 7.27 -3.95
CA ILE A 8 -31.49 5.92 -3.62
C ILE A 8 -32.00 5.19 -4.87
N ALA A 9 -32.76 5.89 -5.72
CA ALA A 9 -33.28 5.33 -6.95
C ALA A 9 -32.13 5.00 -7.95
N GLY A 10 -31.08 5.83 -8.02
CA GLY A 10 -29.91 5.57 -8.84
C GLY A 10 -29.14 4.33 -8.38
N GLU A 11 -28.87 4.22 -7.09
CA GLU A 11 -28.18 3.05 -6.53
C GLU A 11 -28.97 1.73 -6.70
N LEU A 12 -30.29 1.78 -6.57
CA LEU A 12 -31.14 0.62 -6.81
C LEU A 12 -31.16 0.22 -8.29
N ALA A 13 -31.16 1.21 -9.21
CA ALA A 13 -31.07 0.95 -10.64
C ALA A 13 -29.73 0.31 -11.03
N ASP A 14 -28.61 0.76 -10.45
CA ASP A 14 -27.28 0.21 -10.68
C ASP A 14 -27.16 -1.25 -10.19
N ILE A 15 -27.77 -1.58 -9.04
CA ILE A 15 -27.81 -2.95 -8.51
C ILE A 15 -28.63 -3.86 -9.44
N GLU A 16 -29.78 -3.41 -9.93
CA GLU A 16 -30.62 -4.20 -10.83
C GLU A 16 -29.94 -4.37 -12.20
N GLU A 17 -29.25 -3.36 -12.70
CA GLU A 17 -28.47 -3.46 -13.92
C GLU A 17 -27.29 -4.42 -13.78
N ALA A 18 -26.59 -4.41 -12.64
CA ALA A 18 -25.52 -5.36 -12.32
C ALA A 18 -26.05 -6.80 -12.22
N ARG A 19 -27.27 -6.98 -11.65
CA ARG A 19 -27.96 -8.25 -11.61
C ARG A 19 -28.30 -8.77 -13.01
N LEU A 20 -28.84 -7.90 -13.86
CA LEU A 20 -29.19 -8.25 -15.25
C LEU A 20 -27.97 -8.61 -16.10
N ARG A 21 -26.80 -8.03 -15.79
CA ARG A 21 -25.52 -8.36 -16.44
C ARG A 21 -24.89 -9.64 -15.88
N GLY A 22 -25.49 -10.30 -14.88
CA GLY A 22 -24.94 -11.49 -14.23
C GLY A 22 -23.73 -11.22 -13.34
N GLU A 23 -23.49 -9.98 -12.95
CA GLU A 23 -22.43 -9.55 -12.04
C GLU A 23 -22.81 -9.74 -10.57
N LEU A 24 -24.14 -9.84 -10.30
CA LEU A 24 -24.74 -10.13 -8.99
C LEU A 24 -25.72 -11.29 -9.13
N ASP A 25 -25.76 -12.18 -8.13
CA ASP A 25 -26.85 -13.14 -8.03
C ASP A 25 -28.09 -12.49 -7.41
N LYS A 26 -29.20 -13.25 -7.42
CA LYS A 26 -30.51 -12.75 -7.00
C LYS A 26 -30.60 -12.42 -5.51
N GLU A 27 -29.84 -13.14 -4.68
CA GLU A 27 -29.81 -12.99 -3.24
C GLU A 27 -28.87 -11.82 -2.82
N GLU A 28 -27.76 -11.65 -3.51
CA GLU A 28 -26.85 -10.52 -3.34
C GLU A 28 -27.50 -9.19 -3.73
N ALA A 29 -28.21 -9.15 -4.88
CA ALA A 29 -28.94 -7.95 -5.31
C ALA A 29 -30.03 -7.56 -4.31
N LYS A 30 -30.74 -8.55 -3.75
CA LYS A 30 -31.75 -8.35 -2.72
C LYS A 30 -31.14 -7.78 -1.43
N ASN A 31 -30.04 -8.37 -0.95
CA ASN A 31 -29.36 -7.90 0.26
C ASN A 31 -28.82 -6.48 0.11
N LEU A 32 -28.25 -6.14 -1.04
CA LEU A 32 -27.78 -4.80 -1.33
C LEU A 32 -28.93 -3.79 -1.41
N SER A 33 -30.07 -4.17 -2.04
CA SER A 33 -31.25 -3.32 -2.12
C SER A 33 -31.90 -3.06 -0.75
N GLU A 34 -31.93 -4.07 0.11
CA GLU A 34 -32.45 -3.94 1.49
C GLU A 34 -31.57 -3.02 2.34
N GLN A 35 -30.26 -3.01 2.15
CA GLN A 35 -29.34 -2.11 2.85
C GLN A 35 -29.50 -0.63 2.44
N ILE A 36 -29.89 -0.36 1.19
CA ILE A 36 -30.11 1.00 0.69
C ILE A 36 -31.43 1.60 1.22
N VAL A 37 -32.42 0.76 1.43
CA VAL A 37 -33.78 1.18 1.85
C VAL A 37 -33.93 1.27 3.37
N LEU A 38 -32.97 0.76 4.15
CA LEU A 38 -33.04 0.85 5.62
C LEU A 38 -33.08 2.31 6.09
N PRO A 39 -34.02 2.66 7.00
CA PRO A 39 -34.09 4.00 7.58
C PRO A 39 -32.81 4.32 8.34
N PRO A 40 -32.43 5.61 8.45
CA PRO A 40 -31.26 6.01 9.21
C PRO A 40 -31.38 5.49 10.66
N PRO A 41 -30.27 5.04 11.26
CA PRO A 41 -30.30 4.59 12.63
C PRO A 41 -30.81 5.70 13.54
N ALA A 42 -31.71 5.34 14.46
CA ALA A 42 -32.26 6.23 15.44
C ALA A 42 -31.15 6.85 16.31
N GLN A 43 -31.38 8.08 16.75
CA GLN A 43 -30.46 8.95 17.47
C GLN A 43 -29.72 8.23 18.62
N SER A 44 -28.42 8.54 18.68
CA SER A 44 -27.50 8.45 19.83
C SER A 44 -27.90 7.53 20.99
N GLU A 45 -27.61 6.25 20.87
CA GLU A 45 -27.30 5.39 22.00
C GLU A 45 -25.78 5.39 22.22
N GLU A 46 -25.37 5.45 23.49
CA GLU A 46 -23.96 5.31 23.90
C GLU A 46 -23.35 4.10 23.19
N LEU A 47 -22.30 4.37 22.44
CA LEU A 47 -21.54 3.35 21.73
C LEU A 47 -21.00 2.33 22.73
N THR A 48 -21.68 1.19 22.85
CA THR A 48 -21.12 0.02 23.51
C THR A 48 -19.90 -0.45 22.72
N LYS A 49 -18.83 -0.81 23.41
CA LYS A 49 -17.49 -1.16 22.86
C LYS A 49 -17.46 -2.34 21.87
N ASP A 50 -18.60 -2.95 21.58
CA ASP A 50 -18.70 -4.20 20.83
C ASP A 50 -19.20 -4.07 19.36
N VAL A 51 -19.45 -2.84 18.88
CA VAL A 51 -19.83 -2.65 17.48
C VAL A 51 -18.61 -2.29 16.65
N PRO A 52 -18.19 -3.13 15.69
CA PRO A 52 -17.03 -2.85 14.85
C PRO A 52 -17.14 -1.49 14.16
N LEU A 53 -16.05 -0.75 14.15
CA LEU A 53 -15.95 0.59 13.57
C LEU A 53 -16.33 0.58 12.10
N VAL A 54 -17.52 1.06 11.76
CA VAL A 54 -17.96 1.26 10.37
C VAL A 54 -17.76 2.71 10.00
N ILE A 55 -16.79 2.97 9.12
CA ILE A 55 -16.54 4.28 8.54
C ILE A 55 -16.95 4.23 7.08
N ASP A 56 -17.84 5.11 6.68
CA ASP A 56 -18.14 5.33 5.27
C ASP A 56 -17.12 6.32 4.70
N PHE A 57 -16.08 5.80 4.06
CA PHE A 57 -15.03 6.60 3.42
C PHE A 57 -15.53 7.39 2.19
N ASN A 58 -16.83 7.55 2.05
CA ASN A 58 -17.46 8.30 0.97
C ASN A 58 -17.69 9.75 1.40
N TYR A 59 -16.80 10.63 0.98
CA TYR A 59 -16.88 12.07 1.26
C TYR A 59 -17.44 12.89 0.07
N HIS A 60 -18.11 12.23 -0.87
CA HIS A 60 -18.73 12.91 -2.02
C HIS A 60 -19.78 13.93 -1.60
N GLY A 61 -19.72 15.13 -2.19
CA GLY A 61 -20.67 16.21 -1.93
C GLY A 61 -20.39 17.03 -0.69
N LEU A 62 -19.35 16.72 0.08
CA LEU A 62 -18.87 17.58 1.15
C LEU A 62 -18.05 18.74 0.58
N SER A 63 -18.11 19.90 1.26
CA SER A 63 -17.12 20.97 1.02
C SER A 63 -15.71 20.49 1.40
N ASP A 64 -14.66 21.17 0.93
CA ASP A 64 -13.29 20.82 1.29
C ASP A 64 -13.05 20.88 2.80
N GLU A 65 -13.65 21.85 3.49
CA GLU A 65 -13.57 22.01 4.95
C GLU A 65 -14.28 20.87 5.67
N ASP A 66 -15.52 20.54 5.28
CA ASP A 66 -16.30 19.45 5.89
C ASP A 66 -15.65 18.09 5.64
N ARG A 67 -15.07 17.87 4.43
CA ARG A 67 -14.33 16.65 4.08
C ARG A 67 -13.13 16.47 5.01
N VAL A 68 -12.30 17.49 5.15
CA VAL A 68 -11.10 17.45 6.00
C VAL A 68 -11.49 17.24 7.47
N PHE A 69 -12.56 17.89 7.93
CA PHE A 69 -13.09 17.71 9.27
C PHE A 69 -13.56 16.28 9.53
N GLN A 70 -14.38 15.74 8.63
CA GLN A 70 -14.89 14.37 8.78
C GLN A 70 -13.76 13.35 8.71
N ALA A 71 -12.83 13.51 7.76
CA ALA A 71 -11.68 12.64 7.62
C ALA A 71 -10.80 12.60 8.87
N ALA A 72 -10.57 13.75 9.52
CA ALA A 72 -9.77 13.79 10.74
C ALA A 72 -10.46 13.09 11.91
N LYS A 73 -11.79 13.23 12.05
CA LYS A 73 -12.57 12.45 13.04
C LYS A 73 -12.49 10.94 12.79
N ASP A 74 -12.62 10.56 11.54
CA ASP A 74 -12.53 9.15 11.15
C ASP A 74 -11.13 8.58 11.44
N MET A 75 -10.07 9.35 11.17
CA MET A 75 -8.70 8.98 11.51
C MET A 75 -8.49 8.84 13.02
N GLU A 76 -9.00 9.76 13.83
CA GLU A 76 -8.94 9.65 15.30
C GLU A 76 -9.56 8.33 15.77
N ARG A 77 -10.71 7.95 15.22
CA ARG A 77 -11.37 6.69 15.53
C ARG A 77 -10.59 5.49 15.06
N ILE A 78 -10.07 5.50 13.79
CA ILE A 78 -9.30 4.40 13.22
C ILE A 78 -8.04 4.11 14.03
N TYR A 79 -7.31 5.15 14.41
CA TYR A 79 -6.00 4.97 15.06
C TYR A 79 -6.06 4.86 16.57
N SER A 80 -7.25 5.02 17.17
CA SER A 80 -7.52 4.69 18.56
C SER A 80 -8.14 3.31 18.78
N ASP A 81 -8.55 2.64 17.71
CA ASP A 81 -9.18 1.32 17.73
C ASP A 81 -8.15 0.19 17.59
N ASP A 82 -8.33 -0.87 18.34
CA ASP A 82 -7.50 -2.09 18.26
C ASP A 82 -7.88 -2.97 17.04
N GLU A 83 -9.05 -2.70 16.45
CA GLU A 83 -9.55 -3.41 15.27
C GLU A 83 -9.25 -2.64 13.96
N PRO A 84 -8.96 -3.34 12.86
CA PRO A 84 -8.73 -2.68 11.58
C PRO A 84 -10.02 -2.04 11.04
N PRO A 85 -9.92 -0.90 10.32
CA PRO A 85 -11.09 -0.28 9.72
C PRO A 85 -11.77 -1.25 8.74
N ARG A 86 -13.10 -1.37 8.85
CA ARG A 86 -13.89 -2.26 7.99
C ARG A 86 -13.77 -1.89 6.53
N MET A 87 -13.62 -2.91 5.68
CA MET A 87 -13.63 -2.74 4.24
C MET A 87 -15.02 -2.25 3.77
N PRO A 88 -15.09 -1.25 2.87
CA PRO A 88 -16.37 -0.79 2.32
C PRO A 88 -17.15 -1.93 1.66
N SER A 89 -18.46 -1.95 1.86
CA SER A 89 -19.36 -2.93 1.23
C SER A 89 -19.40 -2.75 -0.30
N ILE A 90 -19.32 -1.50 -0.76
CA ILE A 90 -19.24 -1.17 -2.19
C ILE A 90 -17.76 -1.11 -2.60
N MET A 91 -17.36 -2.06 -3.42
CA MET A 91 -15.98 -2.21 -3.89
C MET A 91 -15.88 -1.98 -5.40
N PRO A 92 -14.71 -1.53 -5.89
CA PRO A 92 -14.41 -1.50 -7.32
C PRO A 92 -14.66 -2.87 -7.97
N ARG A 93 -15.22 -2.88 -9.17
CA ARG A 93 -15.61 -4.13 -9.86
C ARG A 93 -14.45 -5.11 -10.01
N PHE A 94 -13.26 -4.63 -10.30
CA PHE A 94 -12.08 -5.48 -10.38
C PHE A 94 -11.74 -6.14 -9.04
N VAL A 95 -11.78 -5.36 -7.94
CA VAL A 95 -11.53 -5.90 -6.58
C VAL A 95 -12.58 -6.96 -6.24
N LYS A 96 -13.85 -6.66 -6.49
CA LYS A 96 -14.94 -7.63 -6.30
C LYS A 96 -14.74 -8.89 -7.13
N ALA A 97 -14.23 -8.78 -8.35
CA ALA A 97 -13.99 -9.90 -9.22
C ALA A 97 -12.90 -10.85 -8.68
N TYR A 98 -11.73 -10.34 -8.26
CA TYR A 98 -10.68 -11.21 -7.78
C TYR A 98 -10.90 -11.70 -6.35
N LEU A 99 -11.72 -11.04 -5.55
CA LEU A 99 -12.10 -11.50 -4.21
C LEU A 99 -13.35 -12.40 -4.20
N TRP A 100 -13.95 -12.65 -5.36
CA TRP A 100 -15.24 -13.35 -5.47
C TRP A 100 -15.29 -14.71 -4.75
N ASN A 101 -14.20 -15.46 -4.80
CA ASN A 101 -14.09 -16.80 -4.20
C ASN A 101 -13.44 -16.77 -2.80
N THR A 102 -13.05 -15.61 -2.31
CA THR A 102 -12.40 -15.42 -1.02
C THR A 102 -13.44 -15.23 0.09
N PRO A 103 -13.35 -15.95 1.21
CA PRO A 103 -14.18 -15.68 2.39
C PRO A 103 -14.03 -14.24 2.89
N ASP A 104 -15.12 -13.68 3.45
CA ASP A 104 -15.16 -12.25 3.82
C ASP A 104 -14.07 -11.86 4.80
N TYR A 105 -13.73 -12.73 5.70
CA TYR A 105 -12.68 -12.51 6.69
C TYR A 105 -11.30 -12.19 6.07
N TYR A 106 -10.95 -12.84 4.96
CA TYR A 106 -9.66 -12.64 4.30
C TYR A 106 -9.67 -11.50 3.28
N LYS A 107 -10.86 -11.04 2.86
CA LYS A 107 -11.00 -10.03 1.80
C LYS A 107 -10.18 -8.76 2.06
N PRO A 108 -10.13 -8.18 3.28
CA PRO A 108 -9.32 -6.98 3.52
C PRO A 108 -7.86 -7.16 3.16
N GLY A 109 -7.20 -8.17 3.70
CA GLY A 109 -5.79 -8.46 3.42
C GLY A 109 -5.55 -8.85 1.96
N TYR A 110 -6.37 -9.74 1.42
CA TYR A 110 -6.26 -10.23 0.04
C TYR A 110 -6.50 -9.12 -1.00
N SER A 111 -7.34 -8.13 -0.66
CA SER A 111 -7.56 -6.98 -1.54
C SER A 111 -6.30 -6.20 -1.81
N GLN A 112 -5.40 -6.11 -0.84
CA GLN A 112 -4.12 -5.42 -1.00
C GLN A 112 -3.10 -6.27 -1.77
N ALA A 113 -3.13 -7.58 -1.61
CA ALA A 113 -2.26 -8.53 -2.30
C ALA A 113 -2.49 -8.57 -3.82
N GLY A 114 -3.70 -8.31 -4.29
CA GLY A 114 -4.03 -8.32 -5.72
C GLY A 114 -3.36 -7.20 -6.54
N PHE A 115 -3.01 -6.08 -5.92
CA PHE A 115 -2.46 -4.94 -6.64
C PHE A 115 -1.07 -5.16 -7.26
N PRO A 116 -0.07 -5.76 -6.58
CA PRO A 116 1.21 -6.08 -7.20
C PRO A 116 1.07 -7.02 -8.40
N ALA A 117 0.18 -8.01 -8.31
CA ALA A 117 -0.11 -8.93 -9.41
C ALA A 117 -0.81 -8.22 -10.59
N ALA A 118 -1.73 -7.30 -10.32
CA ALA A 118 -2.38 -6.51 -11.36
C ALA A 118 -1.40 -5.54 -12.04
N ALA A 119 -0.52 -4.90 -11.27
CA ALA A 119 0.44 -3.93 -11.78
C ALA A 119 1.43 -4.55 -12.78
N VAL A 120 1.80 -5.81 -12.60
CA VAL A 120 2.73 -6.50 -13.50
C VAL A 120 2.15 -6.72 -14.91
N LEU A 121 0.84 -6.64 -15.08
CA LEU A 121 0.18 -6.82 -16.38
C LEU A 121 0.25 -5.58 -17.27
N MET A 122 0.63 -4.41 -16.70
CA MET A 122 0.68 -3.15 -17.43
C MET A 122 2.10 -2.88 -17.95
N ASP A 123 2.35 -3.24 -19.20
CA ASP A 123 3.65 -3.07 -19.83
C ASP A 123 3.82 -1.65 -20.38
N ASP A 124 5.03 -1.09 -20.24
CA ASP A 124 5.46 0.18 -20.85
C ASP A 124 4.53 1.38 -20.58
N VAL A 125 3.92 1.43 -19.39
CA VAL A 125 3.10 2.56 -18.98
C VAL A 125 3.61 3.18 -17.68
N SER A 126 3.44 4.51 -17.59
CA SER A 126 3.69 5.30 -16.38
C SER A 126 2.58 6.31 -16.16
N PHE A 127 2.31 6.63 -14.92
CA PHE A 127 1.23 7.52 -14.52
C PHE A 127 1.75 8.88 -14.12
N LYS A 128 1.07 9.96 -14.56
CA LYS A 128 1.40 11.31 -14.13
C LYS A 128 1.05 11.49 -12.67
N HIS A 129 2.07 11.55 -11.82
CA HIS A 129 1.92 11.78 -10.38
C HIS A 129 1.67 13.28 -10.09
N PRO A 130 1.01 13.65 -8.98
CA PRO A 130 0.77 15.05 -8.59
C PRO A 130 1.99 15.97 -8.51
N ASN A 131 3.19 15.43 -8.33
CA ASN A 131 4.46 16.15 -8.37
C ASN A 131 5.00 16.40 -9.80
N ASN A 132 4.20 16.13 -10.84
CA ASN A 132 4.53 16.22 -12.26
C ASN A 132 5.56 15.21 -12.79
N LEU A 133 6.01 14.25 -11.99
CA LEU A 133 6.81 13.11 -12.48
C LEU A 133 5.90 12.04 -13.06
N PHE A 134 6.46 11.22 -13.96
CA PHE A 134 5.80 10.01 -14.44
C PHE A 134 6.39 8.81 -13.71
N VAL A 135 5.52 8.03 -13.08
CA VAL A 135 5.91 6.91 -12.22
C VAL A 135 5.26 5.61 -12.71
N PRO A 136 6.03 4.53 -12.86
CA PRO A 136 5.48 3.23 -13.19
C PRO A 136 4.72 2.64 -11.99
N ALA A 137 3.81 1.70 -12.24
CA ALA A 137 3.08 1.02 -11.18
C ALA A 137 3.98 -0.02 -10.47
N LYS A 138 4.86 0.45 -9.60
CA LYS A 138 5.65 -0.38 -8.70
C LYS A 138 4.90 -0.51 -7.39
N LEU A 139 4.39 -1.70 -7.10
CA LEU A 139 3.55 -1.99 -5.94
C LEU A 139 4.06 -3.22 -5.20
N ASN A 140 3.85 -3.21 -3.91
CA ASN A 140 4.16 -4.34 -3.05
C ASN A 140 3.01 -4.58 -2.06
N ALA A 141 2.96 -5.76 -1.47
CA ALA A 141 2.06 -6.08 -0.36
C ALA A 141 2.75 -7.03 0.62
N GLN A 142 2.65 -6.72 1.90
CA GLN A 142 3.04 -7.62 2.98
C GLN A 142 1.82 -8.08 3.73
N ILE A 143 1.49 -9.34 3.60
CA ILE A 143 0.35 -9.96 4.28
C ILE A 143 0.86 -10.53 5.59
N VAL A 144 0.57 -9.81 6.67
CA VAL A 144 0.99 -10.17 8.02
C VAL A 144 -0.20 -10.75 8.78
N GLY A 145 0.00 -11.86 9.42
CA GLY A 145 -1.03 -12.50 10.25
C GLY A 145 -0.48 -13.72 10.96
N PRO A 146 -1.12 -14.16 12.04
CA PRO A 146 -0.69 -15.33 12.80
C PRO A 146 -0.49 -16.57 11.95
N SER A 147 0.22 -17.56 12.50
CA SER A 147 0.36 -18.85 11.83
C SER A 147 -0.99 -19.54 11.73
N GLY A 148 -1.29 -20.10 10.56
CA GLY A 148 -2.58 -20.78 10.35
C GLY A 148 -3.75 -19.88 9.94
N VAL A 149 -3.58 -18.56 9.91
CA VAL A 149 -4.65 -17.59 9.59
C VAL A 149 -5.14 -17.63 8.12
N GLY A 150 -4.79 -18.66 7.35
CA GLY A 150 -5.37 -18.87 6.01
C GLY A 150 -4.74 -18.05 4.88
N LYS A 151 -3.45 -17.69 4.97
CA LYS A 151 -2.73 -16.99 3.88
C LYS A 151 -2.54 -17.82 2.60
N ASN A 152 -2.87 -19.10 2.65
CA ASN A 152 -2.67 -20.09 1.56
C ASN A 152 -3.60 -19.89 0.35
N GLY A 153 -4.61 -19.04 0.44
CA GLY A 153 -5.54 -18.74 -0.66
C GLY A 153 -4.97 -17.76 -1.70
N LEU A 154 -3.92 -16.99 -1.38
CA LEU A 154 -3.32 -15.99 -2.26
C LEU A 154 -2.80 -16.55 -3.59
N PRO A 155 -2.08 -17.70 -3.63
CA PRO A 155 -1.60 -18.27 -4.88
C PRO A 155 -2.71 -18.53 -5.92
N TYR A 156 -3.93 -18.85 -5.50
CA TYR A 156 -5.04 -19.07 -6.43
C TYR A 156 -5.44 -17.80 -7.17
N ILE A 157 -5.41 -16.65 -6.47
CA ILE A 157 -5.68 -15.35 -7.08
C ILE A 157 -4.56 -14.99 -8.07
N PHE A 158 -3.30 -15.15 -7.67
CA PHE A 158 -2.15 -14.83 -8.52
C PHE A 158 -2.10 -15.74 -9.75
N ASN A 159 -2.33 -17.05 -9.59
CA ASN A 159 -2.38 -17.99 -10.70
C ASN A 159 -3.46 -17.61 -11.72
N ALA A 160 -4.64 -17.21 -11.26
CA ALA A 160 -5.70 -16.81 -12.17
C ALA A 160 -5.41 -15.47 -12.88
N MET A 161 -4.82 -14.49 -12.18
CA MET A 161 -4.46 -13.21 -12.78
C MET A 161 -3.29 -13.31 -13.76
N LEU A 162 -2.30 -14.14 -13.45
CA LEU A 162 -1.01 -14.17 -14.13
C LEU A 162 -0.81 -15.43 -14.99
N MET A 163 -1.86 -16.22 -15.22
CA MET A 163 -1.80 -17.55 -15.88
C MET A 163 -0.98 -17.54 -17.17
N GLU A 164 -1.26 -16.62 -18.08
CA GLU A 164 -0.54 -16.55 -19.37
C GLU A 164 0.92 -16.09 -19.19
N LEU A 165 1.15 -15.13 -18.29
CA LEU A 165 2.47 -14.62 -17.98
C LEU A 165 3.34 -15.68 -17.29
N MET A 166 2.73 -16.51 -16.44
CA MET A 166 3.38 -17.67 -15.82
C MET A 166 3.71 -18.73 -16.85
N ALA A 167 2.76 -19.05 -17.76
CA ALA A 167 2.98 -20.03 -18.82
C ALA A 167 4.16 -19.63 -19.74
N GLU A 168 4.23 -18.35 -20.14
CA GLU A 168 5.36 -17.82 -20.91
C GLU A 168 6.68 -17.93 -20.14
N SER A 169 6.68 -17.48 -18.87
CA SER A 169 7.88 -17.52 -18.03
C SER A 169 8.40 -18.94 -17.83
N PHE A 170 7.52 -19.89 -17.55
CA PHE A 170 7.90 -21.30 -17.36
C PHE A 170 8.40 -21.94 -18.66
N SER A 171 7.77 -21.68 -19.80
CA SER A 171 8.24 -22.13 -21.10
C SER A 171 9.66 -21.63 -21.41
N ASN A 172 9.93 -20.35 -21.09
CA ASN A 172 11.27 -19.77 -21.27
C ASN A 172 12.30 -20.35 -20.29
N MET A 173 11.90 -20.66 -19.04
CA MET A 173 12.75 -21.38 -18.09
C MET A 173 13.11 -22.78 -18.57
N GLU A 174 12.15 -23.53 -19.10
CA GLU A 174 12.44 -24.86 -19.67
C GLU A 174 13.44 -24.79 -20.84
N ARG A 175 13.32 -23.79 -21.68
CA ARG A 175 14.29 -23.55 -22.76
C ARG A 175 15.69 -23.28 -22.23
N GLU A 176 15.81 -22.47 -21.18
CA GLU A 176 17.07 -22.20 -20.48
C GLU A 176 17.68 -23.49 -19.88
N VAL A 177 16.85 -24.29 -19.19
CA VAL A 177 17.28 -25.55 -18.57
C VAL A 177 17.80 -26.54 -19.64
N LYS A 178 17.06 -26.73 -20.73
CA LYS A 178 17.50 -27.63 -21.85
C LYS A 178 18.87 -27.27 -22.39
N VAL A 179 19.18 -25.98 -22.55
CA VAL A 179 20.51 -25.52 -23.00
C VAL A 179 21.58 -25.79 -21.95
N LYS A 180 21.27 -25.58 -20.67
CA LYS A 180 22.20 -25.90 -19.57
C LYS A 180 22.49 -27.38 -19.46
N GLU A 181 21.47 -28.23 -19.54
CA GLU A 181 21.60 -29.68 -19.54
C GLU A 181 22.45 -30.17 -20.72
N HIS A 182 22.15 -29.71 -21.94
CA HIS A 182 22.94 -30.01 -23.10
C HIS A 182 24.41 -29.63 -22.89
N ASN A 183 24.69 -28.42 -22.42
CA ASN A 183 26.05 -27.95 -22.19
C ASN A 183 26.79 -28.73 -21.09
N ASN A 184 26.09 -29.24 -20.11
CA ASN A 184 26.66 -30.07 -19.05
C ASN A 184 27.05 -31.46 -19.49
N LEU A 185 26.41 -31.98 -20.55
CA LEU A 185 26.77 -33.29 -21.16
C LEU A 185 27.97 -33.19 -22.09
N LEU A 186 28.36 -31.99 -22.50
CA LEU A 186 29.49 -31.79 -23.42
C LEU A 186 30.83 -31.87 -22.68
N ALA A 187 31.85 -32.46 -23.34
CA ALA A 187 33.21 -32.39 -22.85
C ALA A 187 33.71 -30.94 -22.71
N SER A 188 34.66 -30.71 -21.83
CA SER A 188 35.17 -29.35 -21.50
C SER A 188 35.72 -28.60 -22.72
N THR A 189 36.17 -29.33 -23.75
CA THR A 189 36.72 -28.82 -25.01
C THR A 189 35.65 -28.61 -26.09
N ALA A 190 34.43 -29.10 -25.91
CA ALA A 190 33.38 -28.98 -26.92
C ALA A 190 32.79 -27.55 -26.94
N LYS A 191 32.40 -27.10 -28.15
CA LYS A 191 31.72 -25.82 -28.33
C LYS A 191 30.35 -25.86 -27.64
N ARG A 192 30.17 -25.04 -26.62
CA ARG A 192 28.91 -24.92 -25.87
C ARG A 192 27.85 -24.19 -26.68
N MET A 193 26.61 -24.62 -26.51
CA MET A 193 25.45 -23.91 -27.04
C MET A 193 25.29 -22.58 -26.30
N ALA A 194 25.10 -21.50 -27.02
CA ALA A 194 24.81 -20.22 -26.44
C ALA A 194 23.42 -20.23 -25.78
N GLN A 195 23.26 -19.49 -24.69
CA GLN A 195 21.93 -19.27 -24.13
C GLN A 195 21.07 -18.54 -25.17
N PRO A 196 19.79 -18.95 -25.33
CA PRO A 196 18.89 -18.24 -26.23
C PRO A 196 18.75 -16.79 -25.85
N ASP A 197 18.73 -15.91 -26.83
CA ASP A 197 18.39 -14.50 -26.62
C ASP A 197 16.91 -14.34 -26.34
N ASN A 198 16.55 -13.31 -25.55
CA ASN A 198 15.16 -12.92 -25.25
C ASN A 198 14.36 -13.98 -24.47
N LEU A 199 14.96 -14.60 -23.47
CA LEU A 199 14.23 -15.43 -22.50
C LEU A 199 13.53 -14.54 -21.47
N VAL A 200 12.40 -13.97 -21.84
CA VAL A 200 11.59 -13.15 -20.93
C VAL A 200 11.00 -14.02 -19.83
N GLN A 201 11.37 -13.77 -18.60
CA GLN A 201 10.92 -14.49 -17.40
C GLN A 201 10.41 -13.46 -16.39
N ARG A 202 9.11 -13.26 -16.37
CA ARG A 202 8.49 -12.20 -15.55
C ARG A 202 8.08 -12.67 -14.14
N ILE A 203 8.19 -13.98 -13.87
CA ILE A 203 8.01 -14.55 -12.54
C ILE A 203 9.38 -14.72 -11.89
N VAL A 204 9.56 -14.14 -10.72
CA VAL A 204 10.77 -14.21 -9.90
C VAL A 204 10.52 -15.14 -8.73
N PHE A 205 11.37 -16.12 -8.53
CA PHE A 205 11.30 -16.98 -7.35
C PHE A 205 11.97 -16.30 -6.15
N PRO A 206 11.39 -16.39 -4.95
CA PRO A 206 11.95 -15.73 -3.76
C PRO A 206 13.32 -16.27 -3.35
N ASN A 207 13.65 -17.51 -3.72
CA ASN A 207 14.97 -18.13 -3.49
C ASN A 207 15.99 -17.82 -4.59
N THR A 208 15.75 -16.82 -5.43
CA THR A 208 16.67 -16.37 -6.48
C THR A 208 17.85 -15.62 -5.88
N THR A 209 19.08 -15.90 -6.36
CA THR A 209 20.26 -15.12 -5.97
C THR A 209 20.32 -13.77 -6.70
N THR A 210 20.97 -12.77 -6.13
CA THR A 210 21.11 -11.45 -6.78
C THR A 210 21.70 -11.50 -8.19
N PRO A 211 22.75 -12.29 -8.48
CA PRO A 211 23.26 -12.41 -9.84
C PRO A 211 22.25 -13.01 -10.82
N ALA A 212 21.46 -13.99 -10.38
CA ALA A 212 20.42 -14.59 -11.22
C ALA A 212 19.29 -13.58 -11.48
N LEU A 213 18.84 -12.84 -10.46
CA LEU A 213 17.89 -11.76 -10.63
C LEU A 213 18.40 -10.68 -11.58
N ALA A 214 19.65 -10.27 -11.47
CA ALA A 214 20.28 -9.28 -12.34
C ALA A 214 20.27 -9.72 -13.81
N ASN A 215 20.56 -10.99 -14.07
CA ASN A 215 20.50 -11.56 -15.40
C ASN A 215 19.05 -11.62 -15.93
N GLN A 216 18.12 -12.03 -15.10
CA GLN A 216 16.68 -12.06 -15.42
C GLN A 216 16.17 -10.67 -15.78
N MET A 217 16.45 -9.63 -14.95
CA MET A 217 16.07 -8.25 -15.24
C MET A 217 16.69 -7.72 -16.54
N LYS A 218 17.93 -8.11 -16.85
CA LYS A 218 18.59 -7.77 -18.12
C LYS A 218 17.87 -8.39 -19.33
N GLN A 219 17.46 -9.65 -19.23
CA GLN A 219 16.73 -10.34 -20.29
C GLN A 219 15.32 -9.78 -20.48
N ASN A 220 14.67 -9.37 -19.40
CA ASN A 220 13.32 -8.78 -19.41
C ASN A 220 13.28 -7.34 -19.94
N LYS A 221 14.43 -6.68 -20.16
CA LYS A 221 14.52 -5.34 -20.79
C LYS A 221 13.62 -4.27 -20.16
N GLY A 222 13.43 -4.32 -18.84
CA GLY A 222 12.63 -3.35 -18.10
C GLY A 222 11.14 -3.70 -17.99
N LEU A 223 10.70 -4.85 -18.49
CA LEU A 223 9.34 -5.32 -18.26
C LEU A 223 9.10 -5.58 -16.76
N PRO A 224 7.90 -5.28 -16.26
CA PRO A 224 7.56 -5.51 -14.86
C PRO A 224 7.52 -7.00 -14.53
N CYS A 225 8.04 -7.36 -13.37
CA CYS A 225 8.12 -8.72 -12.87
C CYS A 225 7.29 -8.87 -11.59
N PHE A 226 6.86 -10.08 -11.30
CA PHE A 226 6.13 -10.45 -10.10
C PHE A 226 6.89 -11.50 -9.28
N MET A 227 6.90 -11.32 -7.96
CA MET A 227 7.42 -12.29 -7.00
C MET A 227 6.40 -12.53 -5.90
N GLU A 228 6.12 -13.80 -5.64
CA GLU A 228 5.41 -14.23 -4.44
C GLU A 228 6.41 -14.92 -3.50
N ALA A 229 6.48 -14.47 -2.25
CA ALA A 229 7.19 -15.15 -1.18
C ALA A 229 6.19 -15.57 -0.09
N LYS A 230 6.11 -16.86 0.18
CA LYS A 230 5.19 -17.39 1.19
C LYS A 230 5.66 -17.11 2.60
N GLU A 231 6.98 -16.99 2.77
CA GLU A 231 7.63 -16.58 4.01
C GLU A 231 8.66 -15.49 3.72
N ILE A 232 8.73 -14.48 4.59
CA ILE A 232 9.64 -13.33 4.40
C ILE A 232 11.11 -13.75 4.45
N GLU A 233 11.39 -14.85 5.13
CA GLU A 233 12.72 -15.44 5.28
C GLU A 233 13.29 -15.95 3.96
N ASP A 234 12.46 -16.33 3.00
CA ASP A 234 12.89 -16.74 1.65
C ASP A 234 13.73 -15.65 0.98
N LEU A 235 13.44 -14.39 1.28
CA LEU A 235 14.17 -13.24 0.73
C LEU A 235 15.64 -13.17 1.17
N TYR A 236 16.03 -13.90 2.23
CA TYR A 236 17.44 -13.94 2.62
C TYR A 236 18.35 -14.59 1.57
N CYS A 237 17.79 -15.34 0.63
CA CYS A 237 18.55 -15.91 -0.49
C CYS A 237 19.20 -14.82 -1.36
N PHE A 238 18.66 -13.61 -1.43
CA PHE A 238 19.28 -12.49 -2.13
C PHE A 238 20.64 -12.07 -1.55
N LYS A 239 20.93 -12.37 -0.28
CA LYS A 239 22.25 -12.15 0.32
C LYS A 239 23.29 -13.17 -0.08
N ASN A 240 22.86 -14.35 -0.56
CA ASN A 240 23.73 -15.48 -0.79
C ASN A 240 24.57 -15.27 -2.04
N GLY A 241 25.78 -15.81 -1.98
CA GLY A 241 26.74 -15.76 -3.08
C GLY A 241 27.53 -14.44 -3.15
N ALA A 242 28.57 -14.49 -3.96
CA ALA A 242 29.41 -13.33 -4.19
C ALA A 242 28.61 -12.23 -4.95
N GLY A 243 28.21 -11.16 -4.23
CA GLY A 243 27.42 -10.03 -4.73
C GLY A 243 25.98 -10.01 -4.29
N GLY A 244 25.65 -10.76 -3.27
CA GLY A 244 24.36 -10.71 -2.66
C GLY A 244 24.03 -9.31 -2.14
N ILE A 245 22.79 -8.86 -2.37
CA ILE A 245 22.26 -7.60 -1.88
C ILE A 245 21.38 -7.91 -0.65
N SER A 246 21.40 -7.02 0.34
CA SER A 246 20.44 -7.13 1.44
C SER A 246 19.00 -7.06 0.89
N PRO A 247 18.09 -7.95 1.31
CA PRO A 247 16.68 -7.87 0.94
C PRO A 247 16.06 -6.49 1.19
N LEU A 248 16.43 -5.83 2.29
CA LEU A 248 15.98 -4.48 2.63
C LEU A 248 16.43 -3.43 1.60
N VAL A 249 17.61 -3.59 1.00
CA VAL A 249 18.07 -2.72 -0.09
C VAL A 249 17.29 -3.04 -1.37
N LEU A 250 17.11 -4.32 -1.68
CA LEU A 250 16.33 -4.74 -2.84
C LEU A 250 14.89 -4.20 -2.78
N MET A 251 14.25 -4.29 -1.63
CA MET A 251 12.89 -3.77 -1.42
C MET A 251 12.83 -2.25 -1.61
N ARG A 252 13.84 -1.50 -1.17
CA ARG A 252 13.90 -0.06 -1.41
C ARG A 252 14.05 0.28 -2.89
N GLU A 253 14.95 -0.39 -3.58
CA GLU A 253 15.15 -0.21 -5.03
C GLU A 253 13.92 -0.64 -5.85
N ALA A 254 13.20 -1.68 -5.41
CA ALA A 254 11.98 -2.12 -6.06
C ALA A 254 10.84 -1.09 -5.96
N ASP A 255 10.77 -0.37 -4.84
CA ASP A 255 9.74 0.66 -4.61
C ASP A 255 10.07 2.01 -5.27
N ASP A 256 11.34 2.35 -5.40
CA ASP A 256 11.72 3.63 -5.98
C ASP A 256 11.43 3.65 -7.51
N PRO A 257 10.78 4.71 -8.05
CA PRO A 257 10.38 4.78 -9.47
C PRO A 257 11.54 4.56 -10.44
N ASP A 258 12.71 5.07 -10.12
CA ASP A 258 13.96 4.95 -10.88
C ASP A 258 14.92 3.90 -10.33
N GLY A 259 14.43 3.04 -9.43
CA GLY A 259 15.19 2.00 -8.78
C GLY A 259 15.86 1.05 -9.78
N ARG A 260 17.10 0.72 -9.52
CA ARG A 260 17.96 -0.04 -10.44
C ARG A 260 18.75 -1.13 -9.73
N LEU A 261 18.94 -2.23 -10.43
CA LEU A 261 19.86 -3.27 -10.01
C LEU A 261 21.20 -3.03 -10.70
N ARG A 262 22.22 -2.67 -9.89
CA ARG A 262 23.56 -2.39 -10.34
C ARG A 262 24.52 -3.43 -9.82
N GLN A 263 25.20 -4.13 -10.71
CA GLN A 263 26.20 -5.10 -10.36
C GLN A 263 27.39 -4.98 -11.30
N ARG A 264 28.58 -4.76 -10.75
CA ARG A 264 29.83 -4.77 -11.51
C ARG A 264 30.78 -5.80 -10.90
N ARG A 265 31.25 -6.72 -11.71
CA ARG A 265 32.22 -7.75 -11.30
C ARG A 265 33.27 -7.96 -12.35
N VAL A 266 34.48 -8.27 -11.89
CA VAL A 266 35.64 -8.56 -12.74
C VAL A 266 35.84 -10.06 -12.70
N GLY A 267 35.56 -10.76 -13.82
CA GLY A 267 35.73 -12.19 -13.99
C GLY A 267 34.96 -12.69 -15.20
N GLU A 268 35.47 -13.68 -15.89
CA GLU A 268 34.91 -14.16 -17.16
C GLU A 268 33.46 -14.62 -17.09
N LYS A 269 33.02 -15.13 -15.94
CA LYS A 269 31.64 -15.60 -15.68
C LYS A 269 30.78 -14.61 -14.89
N SER A 270 31.28 -13.41 -14.71
CA SER A 270 30.56 -12.43 -13.86
C SER A 270 29.59 -11.57 -14.66
N VAL A 271 28.43 -11.28 -14.05
CA VAL A 271 27.42 -10.44 -14.65
C VAL A 271 27.70 -8.97 -14.28
N THR A 272 27.95 -8.14 -15.29
CA THR A 272 27.97 -6.68 -15.12
C THR A 272 26.69 -6.13 -15.69
N VAL A 273 25.86 -5.50 -14.84
CA VAL A 273 24.58 -4.95 -15.23
C VAL A 273 24.30 -3.61 -14.54
N ASP A 274 23.61 -2.75 -15.24
CA ASP A 274 22.87 -1.62 -14.71
C ASP A 274 21.51 -1.62 -15.40
N VAL A 275 20.51 -2.17 -14.72
CA VAL A 275 19.18 -2.42 -15.30
C VAL A 275 18.10 -1.86 -14.39
N PRO A 276 16.97 -1.37 -14.95
CA PRO A 276 15.81 -1.03 -14.13
C PRO A 276 15.36 -2.25 -13.31
N LEU A 277 15.06 -2.02 -12.04
CA LEU A 277 14.43 -3.00 -11.17
C LEU A 277 12.93 -2.72 -11.11
N PHE A 278 12.16 -3.38 -11.97
CA PHE A 278 10.72 -3.28 -11.96
C PHE A 278 10.16 -4.58 -11.38
N LEU A 279 10.18 -4.66 -10.05
CA LEU A 279 9.74 -5.83 -9.30
C LEU A 279 8.53 -5.44 -8.44
N ASN A 280 7.37 -6.03 -8.77
CA ASN A 280 6.19 -6.05 -7.93
C ASN A 280 6.20 -7.33 -7.10
N TYR A 281 5.81 -7.27 -5.83
CA TYR A 281 5.88 -8.47 -5.00
C TYR A 281 4.80 -8.52 -3.92
N CYS A 282 4.44 -9.75 -3.56
CA CYS A 282 3.64 -10.06 -2.38
C CYS A 282 4.42 -11.00 -1.47
N VAL A 283 4.50 -10.65 -0.20
CA VAL A 283 5.21 -11.42 0.82
C VAL A 283 4.26 -11.73 1.96
N SER A 284 4.17 -12.99 2.36
CA SER A 284 3.43 -13.40 3.55
C SER A 284 4.37 -13.64 4.71
N THR A 285 3.93 -13.34 5.94
CA THR A 285 4.72 -13.58 7.14
C THR A 285 3.85 -13.56 8.40
N THR A 286 4.44 -13.93 9.53
CA THR A 286 3.86 -13.72 10.85
C THR A 286 4.30 -12.36 11.42
N PRO A 287 3.60 -11.81 12.45
CA PRO A 287 4.02 -10.57 13.11
C PRO A 287 5.45 -10.64 13.64
N ASP A 288 5.85 -11.78 14.23
CA ASP A 288 7.20 -11.98 14.73
C ASP A 288 8.23 -12.04 13.60
N GLY A 289 7.96 -12.80 12.53
CA GLY A 289 8.82 -12.87 11.34
C GLY A 289 9.02 -11.49 10.71
N ALA A 290 7.95 -10.72 10.55
CA ALA A 290 8.01 -9.34 10.05
C ALA A 290 8.89 -8.46 10.95
N ASN A 291 8.67 -8.51 12.25
CA ASN A 291 9.43 -7.72 13.22
C ASN A 291 10.91 -8.06 13.23
N ASP A 292 11.27 -9.33 13.16
CA ASP A 292 12.67 -9.77 13.13
C ASP A 292 13.35 -9.38 11.80
N PHE A 293 12.64 -9.49 10.69
CA PHE A 293 13.15 -9.11 9.38
C PHE A 293 13.48 -7.61 9.30
N PHE A 294 12.58 -6.74 9.79
CA PHE A 294 12.76 -5.28 9.75
C PHE A 294 13.50 -4.71 10.97
N LYS A 295 13.90 -5.52 11.93
CA LYS A 295 14.53 -5.08 13.21
C LYS A 295 15.64 -4.03 13.04
N ARG A 296 16.42 -4.12 11.98
CA ARG A 296 17.54 -3.19 11.70
C ARG A 296 17.14 -2.02 10.78
N ASP A 297 15.90 -1.97 10.35
CA ASP A 297 15.42 -0.99 9.36
C ASP A 297 14.18 -0.20 9.81
N MET A 298 13.75 -0.32 11.07
CA MET A 298 12.53 0.31 11.60
C MET A 298 12.41 1.82 11.26
N VAL A 299 13.56 2.51 11.19
CA VAL A 299 13.64 3.95 10.86
C VAL A 299 14.45 4.25 9.59
N LYS A 300 14.89 3.22 8.84
CA LYS A 300 15.82 3.40 7.70
C LYS A 300 15.15 3.46 6.33
N GLY A 301 13.86 3.26 6.28
CA GLY A 301 13.05 3.52 5.09
C GLY A 301 12.66 2.31 4.25
N ALA A 302 13.13 1.07 4.45
CA ALA A 302 12.57 -0.09 3.76
C ALA A 302 11.18 -0.41 4.28
N LEU A 303 10.97 -0.41 5.59
CA LEU A 303 9.67 -0.63 6.21
C LEU A 303 8.65 0.46 5.78
N ASN A 304 9.06 1.72 5.70
CA ASN A 304 8.15 2.80 5.30
C ASN A 304 7.60 2.62 3.88
N ARG A 305 8.33 1.90 3.02
CA ARG A 305 7.95 1.60 1.63
C ARG A 305 7.05 0.37 1.49
N GLN A 306 6.80 -0.35 2.58
CA GLN A 306 5.96 -1.55 2.51
C GLN A 306 4.49 -1.20 2.71
N GLU A 307 3.63 -1.83 1.91
CA GLU A 307 2.19 -1.85 2.13
C GLU A 307 1.85 -3.06 2.99
N VAL A 308 1.59 -2.81 4.27
CA VAL A 308 1.29 -3.86 5.24
C VAL A 308 -0.21 -4.06 5.34
N ALA A 309 -0.65 -5.29 5.23
CA ALA A 309 -2.04 -5.69 5.39
C ALA A 309 -2.12 -6.78 6.47
N PHE A 310 -2.66 -6.42 7.61
CA PHE A 310 -2.77 -7.33 8.75
C PHE A 310 -4.08 -8.11 8.70
N ILE A 311 -3.98 -9.42 8.80
CA ILE A 311 -5.13 -10.32 8.96
C ILE A 311 -5.13 -10.75 10.44
N PRO A 312 -6.10 -10.34 11.26
CA PRO A 312 -6.16 -10.69 12.67
C PRO A 312 -6.38 -12.21 12.87
N ASP A 313 -6.34 -12.70 14.11
CA ASP A 313 -6.77 -14.05 14.42
C ASP A 313 -8.28 -14.19 14.28
N GLN A 314 -8.73 -15.36 13.85
CA GLN A 314 -10.15 -15.68 13.89
C GLN A 314 -10.62 -15.81 15.34
N PRO A 315 -11.85 -15.40 15.65
CA PRO A 315 -12.42 -15.64 16.95
C PRO A 315 -12.42 -17.15 17.29
N ILE A 316 -12.08 -17.48 18.53
CA ILE A 316 -12.00 -18.88 18.97
C ILE A 316 -13.37 -19.56 18.83
N GLY A 317 -13.40 -20.65 18.10
CA GLY A 317 -14.61 -21.46 17.90
C GLY A 317 -15.46 -21.08 16.68
N GLU A 318 -15.05 -20.06 15.92
CA GLU A 318 -15.66 -19.79 14.61
C GLU A 318 -15.08 -20.72 13.54
N GLU A 319 -15.93 -21.21 12.65
CA GLU A 319 -15.49 -22.02 11.51
C GLU A 319 -14.76 -21.12 10.49
N GLU A 320 -13.65 -21.63 9.94
CA GLU A 320 -13.01 -20.99 8.79
C GLU A 320 -14.01 -20.84 7.64
N GLY A 321 -14.07 -19.65 7.07
CA GLY A 321 -14.91 -19.38 5.90
C GLY A 321 -14.47 -20.26 4.72
N LYS A 322 -15.44 -20.81 4.00
CA LYS A 322 -15.18 -21.71 2.86
C LYS A 322 -14.86 -20.90 1.60
N TYR A 323 -13.76 -21.22 0.95
CA TYR A 323 -13.46 -20.69 -0.37
C TYR A 323 -14.44 -21.27 -1.40
N LYS A 324 -14.90 -20.44 -2.34
CA LYS A 324 -15.55 -20.92 -3.56
C LYS A 324 -14.49 -21.51 -4.50
N PRO A 325 -14.84 -22.46 -5.40
CA PRO A 325 -13.86 -23.02 -6.33
C PRO A 325 -13.23 -21.97 -7.25
N TYR A 326 -11.91 -22.01 -7.41
CA TYR A 326 -11.19 -21.20 -8.40
C TYR A 326 -11.16 -21.93 -9.75
N ASP A 327 -12.31 -21.98 -10.40
CA ASP A 327 -12.57 -22.67 -11.66
C ASP A 327 -12.59 -21.73 -12.88
N ASP A 328 -13.05 -22.26 -14.02
CA ASP A 328 -13.17 -21.48 -15.26
C ASP A 328 -14.14 -20.29 -15.12
N SER A 329 -15.14 -20.38 -14.24
CA SER A 329 -16.08 -19.27 -14.03
C SER A 329 -15.38 -18.08 -13.35
N TYR A 330 -14.52 -18.37 -12.41
CA TYR A 330 -13.70 -17.38 -11.76
C TYR A 330 -12.73 -16.70 -12.76
N THR A 331 -12.04 -17.48 -13.57
CA THR A 331 -11.13 -16.96 -14.59
C THR A 331 -11.86 -16.10 -15.64
N LYS A 332 -13.05 -16.53 -16.08
CA LYS A 332 -13.89 -15.75 -16.99
C LYS A 332 -14.31 -14.41 -16.39
N ARG A 333 -14.59 -14.37 -15.09
CA ARG A 333 -14.94 -13.14 -14.36
C ARG A 333 -13.79 -12.14 -14.33
N LEU A 334 -12.55 -12.61 -14.18
CA LEU A 334 -11.35 -11.77 -14.16
C LEU A 334 -10.92 -11.28 -15.55
N LYS A 335 -11.19 -12.07 -16.59
CA LYS A 335 -10.67 -11.85 -17.94
C LYS A 335 -10.87 -10.43 -18.47
N PRO A 336 -12.03 -9.77 -18.38
CA PRO A 336 -12.21 -8.41 -18.92
C PRO A 336 -11.25 -7.39 -18.29
N PHE A 337 -10.97 -7.52 -17.00
CA PHE A 337 -10.08 -6.62 -16.27
C PHE A 337 -8.60 -6.90 -16.59
N ILE A 338 -8.23 -8.18 -16.72
CA ILE A 338 -6.89 -8.60 -17.16
C ILE A 338 -6.61 -8.09 -18.56
N ASP A 339 -7.56 -8.23 -19.48
CA ASP A 339 -7.45 -7.75 -20.86
C ASP A 339 -7.26 -6.23 -20.90
N ASN A 340 -7.99 -5.47 -20.06
CA ASN A 340 -7.83 -4.01 -19.94
C ASN A 340 -6.44 -3.64 -19.41
N LEU A 341 -5.95 -4.33 -18.37
CA LEU A 341 -4.62 -4.08 -17.83
C LEU A 341 -3.52 -4.34 -18.87
N ARG A 342 -3.62 -5.44 -19.63
CA ARG A 342 -2.68 -5.76 -20.72
C ARG A 342 -2.70 -4.76 -21.86
N LYS A 343 -3.87 -4.18 -22.12
CA LYS A 343 -4.06 -3.14 -23.12
C LYS A 343 -3.78 -1.73 -22.61
N ALA A 344 -3.21 -1.58 -21.42
CA ALA A 344 -2.93 -0.27 -20.83
C ALA A 344 -2.18 0.66 -21.79
N ARG A 345 -1.24 0.12 -22.59
CA ARG A 345 -0.46 0.87 -23.57
C ARG A 345 -1.31 1.51 -24.67
N GLU A 346 -2.46 0.92 -25.02
CA GLU A 346 -3.40 1.47 -26.01
C GLU A 346 -4.07 2.77 -25.52
N HIS A 347 -4.14 3.00 -24.21
CA HIS A 347 -4.69 4.18 -23.56
C HIS A 347 -3.65 5.24 -23.20
N ALA A 348 -2.37 4.94 -23.39
CA ALA A 348 -1.28 5.85 -23.11
C ALA A 348 -0.93 6.73 -24.32
N ASP A 349 -0.27 7.85 -24.07
CA ASP A 349 0.33 8.65 -25.14
C ASP A 349 1.51 7.92 -25.81
N GLU A 350 2.14 8.55 -26.80
CA GLU A 350 3.29 7.99 -27.55
C GLU A 350 4.44 7.57 -26.63
N LYS A 351 4.61 8.25 -25.50
CA LYS A 351 5.65 7.98 -24.49
C LYS A 351 5.27 6.93 -23.46
N GLY A 352 4.07 6.37 -23.52
CA GLY A 352 3.59 5.43 -22.52
C GLY A 352 2.99 6.10 -21.27
N TYR A 353 2.55 7.36 -21.36
CA TYR A 353 2.05 8.11 -20.22
C TYR A 353 0.53 8.11 -20.14
N ILE A 354 0.01 7.78 -18.97
CA ILE A 354 -1.42 7.82 -18.67
C ILE A 354 -1.68 8.91 -17.61
N VAL A 355 -2.68 9.74 -17.85
CA VAL A 355 -3.11 10.79 -16.92
C VAL A 355 -4.49 10.45 -16.34
N CYS A 356 -4.51 9.96 -15.11
CA CYS A 356 -5.73 9.73 -14.36
C CYS A 356 -6.06 10.96 -13.49
N LYS A 357 -6.89 11.89 -14.01
CA LYS A 357 -7.20 13.16 -13.32
C LYS A 357 -7.79 12.94 -11.93
N ARG A 358 -8.76 12.00 -11.79
CA ARG A 358 -9.39 11.76 -10.48
C ARG A 358 -8.42 11.15 -9.47
N ALA A 359 -7.52 10.25 -9.87
CA ALA A 359 -6.47 9.74 -8.97
C ALA A 359 -5.55 10.85 -8.47
N ILE A 360 -5.21 11.82 -9.34
CA ILE A 360 -4.42 13.02 -8.95
C ILE A 360 -5.19 13.83 -7.90
N THR A 361 -6.48 14.06 -8.11
CA THR A 361 -7.33 14.80 -7.17
C THR A 361 -7.46 14.04 -5.85
N LEU A 362 -7.77 12.75 -5.89
CA LEU A 362 -7.88 11.89 -4.69
C LEU A 362 -6.59 11.89 -3.85
N HIS A 363 -5.42 11.82 -4.51
CA HIS A 363 -4.15 11.93 -3.81
C HIS A 363 -3.98 13.29 -3.09
N LYS A 364 -4.41 14.41 -3.73
CA LYS A 364 -4.36 15.73 -3.10
C LYS A 364 -5.28 15.82 -1.89
N GLU A 365 -6.50 15.33 -2.05
CA GLU A 365 -7.50 15.25 -0.98
C GLU A 365 -6.96 14.47 0.23
N LEU A 366 -6.47 13.24 0.01
CA LEU A 366 -5.85 12.42 1.06
C LEU A 366 -4.65 13.11 1.73
N LYS A 367 -3.82 13.81 0.95
CA LYS A 367 -2.68 14.55 1.49
C LYS A 367 -3.11 15.70 2.40
N GLU A 368 -4.17 16.42 2.05
CA GLU A 368 -4.76 17.50 2.86
C GLU A 368 -5.34 16.95 4.14
N GLU A 369 -6.09 15.85 4.07
CA GLU A 369 -6.67 15.14 5.21
C GLU A 369 -5.58 14.65 6.18
N CYS A 370 -4.52 14.03 5.66
CA CYS A 370 -3.37 13.62 6.45
C CYS A 370 -2.66 14.79 7.11
N ALA A 371 -2.48 15.91 6.39
CA ALA A 371 -1.84 17.10 6.95
C ALA A 371 -2.64 17.68 8.11
N ALA A 372 -3.97 17.72 8.00
CA ALA A 372 -4.85 18.18 9.07
C ALA A 372 -4.72 17.29 10.32
N TYR A 373 -4.74 15.97 10.16
CA TYR A 373 -4.57 15.03 11.26
C TYR A 373 -3.19 15.15 11.94
N VAL A 374 -2.11 15.30 11.15
CA VAL A 374 -0.76 15.52 11.69
C VAL A 374 -0.68 16.83 12.47
N HIS A 375 -1.35 17.87 12.00
CA HIS A 375 -1.41 19.15 12.73
C HIS A 375 -2.11 19.04 14.07
N GLN A 376 -3.09 18.15 14.21
CA GLN A 376 -3.77 17.89 15.48
C GLN A 376 -2.93 17.05 16.44
N THR A 377 -2.40 15.93 15.92
CA THR A 377 -1.75 14.92 16.76
C THR A 377 -0.26 15.19 16.99
N PHE A 378 0.39 15.93 16.08
CA PHE A 378 1.85 16.11 16.03
C PHE A 378 2.62 14.79 16.03
N ASP A 379 1.98 13.69 15.60
CA ASP A 379 2.63 12.38 15.51
C ASP A 379 3.54 12.32 14.28
N ARG A 380 4.83 12.48 14.52
CA ARG A 380 5.83 12.44 13.47
C ARG A 380 6.03 11.04 12.89
N THR A 381 5.84 10.02 13.69
CA THR A 381 5.92 8.63 13.22
C THR A 381 4.83 8.38 12.18
N TRP A 382 3.62 8.79 12.51
CA TRP A 382 2.48 8.72 11.62
C TRP A 382 2.72 9.53 10.32
N ASP A 383 3.17 10.77 10.42
CA ASP A 383 3.52 11.64 9.28
C ASP A 383 4.55 10.99 8.34
N ASN A 384 5.63 10.42 8.89
CA ASN A 384 6.66 9.74 8.10
C ASN A 384 6.12 8.52 7.34
N LEU A 385 5.17 7.78 7.91
CA LEU A 385 4.59 6.58 7.31
C LEU A 385 3.61 6.92 6.17
N THR A 386 2.92 8.06 6.25
CA THR A 386 1.91 8.46 5.26
C THR A 386 2.47 8.79 3.89
N HIS A 387 3.66 9.38 3.82
CA HIS A 387 4.21 9.87 2.55
C HIS A 387 4.33 8.81 1.47
N ARG A 388 4.77 7.59 1.82
CA ARG A 388 4.85 6.47 0.86
C ARG A 388 3.48 5.83 0.64
N GLY A 389 2.67 5.71 1.67
CA GLY A 389 1.29 5.23 1.56
C GLY A 389 0.46 6.05 0.57
N LEU A 390 0.61 7.38 0.55
CA LEU A 390 -0.05 8.27 -0.43
C LEU A 390 0.36 7.94 -1.88
N THR A 391 1.63 7.65 -2.13
CA THR A 391 2.10 7.24 -3.46
C THR A 391 1.50 5.90 -3.87
N HIS A 392 1.48 4.93 -2.97
CA HIS A 392 0.87 3.62 -3.24
C HIS A 392 -0.65 3.73 -3.45
N ALA A 393 -1.36 4.53 -2.64
CA ALA A 393 -2.77 4.80 -2.83
C ALA A 393 -3.06 5.39 -4.22
N PHE A 394 -2.25 6.36 -4.67
CA PHE A 394 -2.33 6.91 -6.02
C PHE A 394 -2.11 5.84 -7.10
N LEU A 395 -1.09 5.00 -6.98
CA LEU A 395 -0.80 3.96 -7.96
C LEU A 395 -1.88 2.87 -7.98
N LYS A 396 -2.40 2.47 -6.82
CA LYS A 396 -3.54 1.53 -6.72
C LYS A 396 -4.80 2.11 -7.41
N ALA A 397 -5.08 3.40 -7.22
CA ALA A 397 -6.18 4.07 -7.91
C ALA A 397 -5.99 4.06 -9.44
N CYS A 398 -4.76 4.27 -9.91
CA CYS A 398 -4.43 4.17 -11.34
C CYS A 398 -4.60 2.74 -11.88
N VAL A 399 -4.20 1.71 -11.12
CA VAL A 399 -4.42 0.30 -11.49
C VAL A 399 -5.92 0.01 -11.65
N LEU A 400 -6.74 0.45 -10.68
CA LEU A 400 -8.20 0.27 -10.76
C LEU A 400 -8.83 1.00 -11.95
N TYR A 401 -8.36 2.21 -12.23
CA TYR A 401 -8.80 2.99 -13.39
C TYR A 401 -8.51 2.25 -14.70
N VAL A 402 -7.30 1.72 -14.87
CA VAL A 402 -6.92 0.95 -16.08
C VAL A 402 -7.67 -0.37 -16.15
N ALA A 403 -7.76 -1.11 -15.04
CA ALA A 403 -8.52 -2.36 -14.99
C ALA A 403 -9.98 -2.16 -15.42
N ASN A 404 -10.55 -0.99 -15.16
CA ASN A 404 -11.90 -0.61 -15.58
C ASN A 404 -11.95 0.03 -16.98
N GLY A 405 -10.97 -0.20 -17.85
CA GLY A 405 -10.91 0.33 -19.21
C GLY A 405 -10.73 1.85 -19.26
N CYS A 406 -9.91 2.38 -18.39
CA CYS A 406 -9.66 3.82 -18.23
C CYS A 406 -10.93 4.64 -17.94
N LYS A 407 -11.87 4.04 -17.21
CA LYS A 407 -13.07 4.69 -16.70
C LYS A 407 -13.05 4.71 -15.18
N TRP A 408 -13.31 5.90 -14.60
CA TRP A 408 -13.42 6.02 -13.16
C TRP A 408 -14.78 5.50 -12.68
N GLU A 409 -14.78 4.74 -11.60
CA GLU A 409 -16.00 4.36 -10.89
C GLU A 409 -15.98 4.92 -9.45
N PRO A 410 -17.12 5.38 -8.91
CA PRO A 410 -17.18 6.05 -7.61
C PRO A 410 -16.63 5.21 -6.46
N ALA A 411 -16.79 3.89 -6.53
CA ALA A 411 -16.27 2.95 -5.53
C ALA A 411 -14.75 3.01 -5.36
N ILE A 412 -14.00 3.53 -6.34
CA ILE A 412 -12.54 3.67 -6.23
C ILE A 412 -12.18 4.64 -5.11
N ASP A 413 -12.90 5.76 -4.96
CA ASP A 413 -12.59 6.79 -3.98
C ASP A 413 -12.62 6.22 -2.55
N SER A 414 -13.76 5.66 -2.14
CA SER A 414 -13.93 5.11 -0.79
C SER A 414 -13.02 3.91 -0.54
N PHE A 415 -12.84 3.04 -1.54
CA PHE A 415 -11.98 1.87 -1.42
C PHE A 415 -10.50 2.24 -1.27
N ILE A 416 -10.00 3.22 -2.03
CA ILE A 416 -8.61 3.68 -1.92
C ILE A 416 -8.36 4.40 -0.59
N ARG A 417 -9.30 5.23 -0.12
CA ARG A 417 -9.22 5.86 1.21
C ARG A 417 -9.15 4.80 2.30
N TRP A 418 -10.09 3.85 2.27
CA TRP A 418 -10.08 2.73 3.20
C TRP A 418 -8.77 1.96 3.13
N GLY A 419 -8.33 1.55 1.94
CA GLY A 419 -7.11 0.75 1.76
C GLY A 419 -5.85 1.47 2.25
N PHE A 420 -5.77 2.79 2.07
CA PHE A 420 -4.71 3.62 2.62
C PHE A 420 -4.68 3.56 4.15
N HIS A 421 -5.83 3.79 4.79
CA HIS A 421 -5.91 3.76 6.26
C HIS A 421 -5.75 2.35 6.82
N TYR A 422 -6.29 1.33 6.15
CA TYR A 422 -6.11 -0.07 6.53
C TYR A 422 -4.62 -0.48 6.52
N CYS A 423 -3.88 -0.15 5.47
CA CYS A 423 -2.46 -0.45 5.40
C CYS A 423 -1.64 0.35 6.43
N LEU A 424 -1.99 1.60 6.67
CA LEU A 424 -1.30 2.43 7.67
C LEU A 424 -1.60 1.95 9.10
N TRP A 425 -2.87 1.65 9.40
CA TRP A 425 -3.28 1.04 10.66
C TRP A 425 -2.53 -0.30 10.89
N SER A 426 -2.53 -1.18 9.89
CA SER A 426 -1.83 -2.46 9.95
C SER A 426 -0.34 -2.29 10.24
N LYS A 427 0.30 -1.32 9.62
CA LYS A 427 1.71 -1.01 9.83
C LYS A 427 1.98 -0.51 11.26
N LEU A 428 1.13 0.37 11.78
CA LEU A 428 1.21 0.87 13.15
C LEU A 428 0.92 -0.23 14.17
N HIS A 429 -0.07 -1.09 13.90
CA HIS A 429 -0.42 -2.21 14.76
C HIS A 429 0.73 -3.23 14.89
N VAL A 430 1.38 -3.58 13.77
CA VAL A 430 2.46 -4.58 13.75
C VAL A 430 3.79 -4.02 14.24
N PHE A 431 4.11 -2.76 13.93
CA PHE A 431 5.46 -2.19 14.10
C PHE A 431 5.51 -0.93 14.97
N GLY A 432 4.37 -0.32 15.32
CA GLY A 432 4.29 1.02 15.89
C GLY A 432 5.17 1.21 17.11
N ASP A 433 5.11 0.31 18.08
CA ASP A 433 5.92 0.40 19.30
C ASP A 433 7.42 0.31 19.00
N LYS A 434 7.82 -0.61 18.12
CA LYS A 434 9.23 -0.78 17.73
C LYS A 434 9.76 0.40 16.92
N ILE A 435 8.92 1.03 16.08
CA ILE A 435 9.28 2.25 15.37
C ILE A 435 9.51 3.38 16.38
N ARG A 436 8.59 3.59 17.31
CA ARG A 436 8.69 4.61 18.36
C ARG A 436 9.92 4.39 19.25
N GLU A 437 10.19 3.16 19.65
CA GLU A 437 11.42 2.81 20.38
C GLU A 437 12.69 3.11 19.57
N ALA A 438 12.72 2.75 18.29
CA ALA A 438 13.88 2.99 17.43
C ALA A 438 14.09 4.49 17.19
N GLU A 439 13.02 5.26 16.97
CA GLU A 439 13.09 6.72 16.89
C GLU A 439 13.59 7.36 18.18
N ASN A 440 13.14 6.88 19.33
CA ASN A 440 13.62 7.33 20.64
C ASN A 440 15.10 7.01 20.82
N LYS A 441 15.56 5.81 20.46
CA LYS A 441 17.00 5.44 20.52
C LYS A 441 17.85 6.36 19.63
N VAL A 442 17.38 6.73 18.46
CA VAL A 442 18.06 7.69 17.57
C VAL A 442 18.05 9.09 18.19
N LYS A 443 16.99 9.48 18.89
CA LYS A 443 16.90 10.76 19.62
C LYS A 443 17.86 10.80 20.81
N TYR A 444 18.09 9.70 21.51
CA TYR A 444 19.01 9.62 22.64
C TYR A 444 20.48 9.54 22.23
N SER A 445 20.81 9.11 21.03
CA SER A 445 22.17 9.19 20.49
C SER A 445 22.59 10.61 20.06
N LYS A 446 21.62 11.47 19.76
CA LYS A 446 21.73 12.95 19.67
C LYS A 446 20.37 13.48 20.09
N PRO A 447 20.20 14.05 21.29
CA PRO A 447 18.89 14.41 21.81
C PRO A 447 18.19 15.38 20.85
N GLY A 448 17.31 14.84 20.04
CA GLY A 448 16.30 15.60 19.35
C GLY A 448 15.39 16.21 20.41
N LYS A 449 15.17 17.51 20.32
CA LYS A 449 14.39 18.24 21.31
C LYS A 449 13.00 17.64 21.40
N PRO A 450 12.48 17.30 22.58
CA PRO A 450 11.10 16.85 22.74
C PRO A 450 10.14 17.88 22.15
N ASN A 451 8.98 17.45 21.67
CA ASN A 451 7.99 18.39 21.12
C ASN A 451 7.39 19.19 22.30
N LEU A 452 8.04 20.30 22.63
CA LEU A 452 7.68 21.12 23.77
C LEU A 452 6.27 21.73 23.65
N LEU A 453 5.76 21.87 22.42
CA LEU A 453 4.43 22.41 22.20
C LEU A 453 3.33 21.50 22.77
N LEU A 454 3.52 20.18 22.70
CA LEU A 454 2.61 19.21 23.30
C LEU A 454 2.70 19.18 24.84
N LEU A 455 3.87 19.49 25.38
CA LEU A 455 4.11 19.48 26.82
C LEU A 455 3.59 20.76 27.53
N ILE A 456 3.38 21.83 26.78
CA ILE A 456 2.78 23.05 27.30
C ILE A 456 1.27 22.81 27.54
N LYS A 457 0.82 22.92 28.78
CA LYS A 457 -0.60 22.78 29.14
C LYS A 457 -1.38 24.00 28.66
N GLY A 458 -2.56 23.78 28.09
CA GLY A 458 -3.46 24.83 27.60
C GLY A 458 -3.13 25.29 26.16
N ASN A 459 -4.11 25.98 25.56
CA ASN A 459 -4.03 26.48 24.18
C ASN A 459 -3.30 27.82 24.09
N VAL A 460 -3.33 28.64 25.16
CA VAL A 460 -2.64 29.92 25.25
C VAL A 460 -1.54 29.82 26.32
N PHE A 461 -0.35 30.30 25.97
CA PHE A 461 0.81 30.22 26.86
C PHE A 461 1.75 31.42 26.67
N THR A 462 2.61 31.63 27.66
CA THR A 462 3.58 32.73 27.72
C THR A 462 4.98 32.30 27.31
N LEU A 463 5.87 33.28 27.09
CA LEU A 463 7.30 33.02 26.90
C LEU A 463 7.90 32.28 28.12
N ASP A 464 7.52 32.67 29.33
CA ASP A 464 8.06 32.09 30.57
C ASP A 464 7.65 30.63 30.74
N GLU A 465 6.41 30.28 30.40
CA GLU A 465 5.96 28.88 30.37
C GLU A 465 6.75 28.05 29.35
N ALA A 466 7.01 28.59 28.18
CA ALA A 466 7.85 27.92 27.19
C ALA A 466 9.30 27.77 27.67
N MET A 467 9.86 28.76 28.37
CA MET A 467 11.19 28.69 29.00
C MET A 467 11.21 27.62 30.11
N TYR A 468 10.19 27.62 30.98
CA TYR A 468 10.06 26.64 32.05
C TYR A 468 10.02 25.20 31.52
N MET A 469 9.24 24.98 30.46
CA MET A 469 9.18 23.67 29.79
C MET A 469 10.52 23.25 29.20
N ARG A 470 11.26 24.18 28.59
CA ARG A 470 12.61 23.91 28.08
C ARG A 470 13.56 23.49 29.19
N LYS A 471 13.53 24.20 30.32
CA LYS A 471 14.32 23.90 31.51
C LYS A 471 14.02 22.48 32.04
N ASN A 472 12.74 22.16 32.19
CA ASN A 472 12.31 20.84 32.68
C ASN A 472 12.73 19.68 31.77
N GLN A 473 12.96 19.96 30.49
CA GLN A 473 13.45 18.97 29.51
C GLN A 473 14.99 19.01 29.34
N GLY A 474 15.71 19.65 30.27
CA GLY A 474 17.17 19.76 30.23
C GLY A 474 17.71 20.53 29.02
N MET A 475 16.90 21.40 28.40
CA MET A 475 17.28 22.18 27.22
C MET A 475 17.73 23.57 27.61
N ASN A 476 18.50 24.22 26.71
CA ASN A 476 18.86 25.63 26.88
C ASN A 476 17.60 26.48 27.00
N ASP A 477 17.35 27.05 28.20
CA ASP A 477 16.20 27.84 28.58
C ASP A 477 16.40 29.34 28.43
N SER A 478 17.52 29.79 27.77
CA SER A 478 17.76 31.21 27.53
C SER A 478 16.63 31.86 26.72
N ILE A 479 16.34 33.13 27.04
CA ILE A 479 15.33 33.92 26.33
C ILE A 479 15.55 33.90 24.82
N LYS A 480 16.79 34.02 24.37
CA LYS A 480 17.17 34.01 22.95
C LYS A 480 16.83 32.66 22.29
N ALA A 481 17.16 31.54 22.94
CA ALA A 481 16.91 30.22 22.39
C ALA A 481 15.40 29.91 22.37
N THR A 482 14.65 30.36 23.37
CA THR A 482 13.19 30.17 23.42
C THR A 482 12.48 31.03 22.37
N LYS A 483 12.86 32.33 22.22
CA LYS A 483 12.32 33.20 21.18
C LYS A 483 12.57 32.65 19.77
N ASN A 484 13.75 32.08 19.51
CA ASN A 484 14.06 31.43 18.21
C ASN A 484 13.13 30.23 17.96
N MET A 485 12.91 29.40 18.97
CA MET A 485 11.98 28.29 18.87
C MET A 485 10.55 28.76 18.56
N LEU A 486 10.06 29.74 19.30
CA LEU A 486 8.71 30.30 19.09
C LEU A 486 8.58 30.95 17.71
N SER A 487 9.62 31.66 17.22
CA SER A 487 9.64 32.21 15.85
C SER A 487 9.51 31.10 14.78
N VAL A 488 10.16 29.96 14.99
CA VAL A 488 10.01 28.81 14.09
C VAL A 488 8.60 28.23 14.18
N TRP A 489 8.00 28.17 15.34
CA TRP A 489 6.62 27.69 15.48
C TRP A 489 5.60 28.63 14.82
N VAL A 490 5.80 29.95 14.94
CA VAL A 490 4.99 30.96 14.25
C VAL A 490 5.15 30.84 12.73
N SER A 491 6.38 30.73 12.23
CA SER A 491 6.64 30.61 10.78
C SER A 491 6.08 29.32 10.17
N ARG A 492 5.85 28.31 11.00
CA ARG A 492 5.23 27.02 10.61
C ARG A 492 3.73 26.99 10.84
N ASN A 493 3.12 28.11 11.23
CA ASN A 493 1.71 28.21 11.59
C ASN A 493 1.26 27.24 12.70
N TRP A 494 2.17 26.83 13.59
CA TRP A 494 1.80 25.98 14.73
C TRP A 494 1.25 26.77 15.90
N ILE A 495 1.67 28.04 16.00
CA ILE A 495 1.18 29.00 16.97
C ILE A 495 1.02 30.36 16.31
N LYS A 496 0.12 31.18 16.84
CA LYS A 496 0.04 32.63 16.54
C LYS A 496 0.44 33.46 17.74
N ARG A 497 1.06 34.60 17.48
CA ARG A 497 1.36 35.56 18.55
C ARG A 497 0.15 36.45 18.75
N LEU A 498 -0.29 36.59 20.01
CA LEU A 498 -1.36 37.47 20.41
C LEU A 498 -0.84 38.90 20.68
N PRO A 499 -1.73 39.94 20.69
CA PRO A 499 -1.36 41.32 20.94
C PRO A 499 -0.70 41.55 22.31
N ASP A 500 -1.01 40.75 23.30
CA ASP A 500 -0.46 40.79 24.65
C ASP A 500 0.84 39.98 24.84
N ASN A 501 1.51 39.66 23.76
CA ASN A 501 2.75 38.86 23.71
C ASN A 501 2.62 37.41 24.18
N ARG A 502 1.42 36.89 24.39
CA ARG A 502 1.17 35.46 24.56
C ARG A 502 1.16 34.76 23.20
N PHE A 503 1.19 33.46 23.23
CA PHE A 503 1.13 32.60 22.07
C PHE A 503 -0.06 31.68 22.18
N GLU A 504 -0.83 31.53 21.11
CA GLU A 504 -1.96 30.61 21.03
C GLU A 504 -1.62 29.49 20.05
N LYS A 505 -1.84 28.27 20.49
CA LYS A 505 -1.75 27.12 19.58
C LYS A 505 -2.81 27.30 18.50
N ILE A 506 -2.42 27.16 17.26
CA ILE A 506 -3.38 27.15 16.16
C ILE A 506 -4.01 25.76 16.20
N GLU A 507 -5.19 25.70 16.79
CA GLU A 507 -6.09 24.59 16.52
C GLU A 507 -6.52 24.77 15.06
N TYR A 508 -6.26 23.77 14.22
CA TYR A 508 -7.01 23.67 13.00
C TYR A 508 -8.46 23.62 13.42
N LYS A 509 -9.22 24.65 13.09
CA LYS A 509 -10.67 24.52 13.11
C LYS A 509 -10.99 23.49 12.07
N LEU A 510 -11.08 22.27 12.53
CA LEU A 510 -11.67 21.17 11.80
C LEU A 510 -13.15 21.43 11.64
#